data_6ca79d6776c0005333dadd29733af147
#
_entry.id   6ca79d6776c0005333dadd29733af147
#
_cell.length_a   1.000
_cell.length_b   1.000
_cell.length_c   1.000
_cell.angle_alpha   90.00
_cell.angle_beta   90.00
_cell.angle_gamma   90.00
#
_symmetry.space_group_name_H-M   'P 1'
#
loop_
_entity.id
_entity.type
_entity.pdbx_description
1 polymer ?
#
loop_
_entity_poly.entity_id
_entity_poly.type
_entity_poly.pdbx_seq_one_letter_code
_entity_poly.pdbx_strand_id
1 'polypeptide(L)'
;MRIGPVWAGAAGRGRARREALAAGDMALAARLLGRPYSISGHVVHGRKLGRSLGASAEGRGDGFRTLNLRFPHHHPAATGVFVVQVHGLGGPPLPGVASLGVRPTIEDAGRVLLEVHCLEWPERLGAEGAYAKLVRVELLHKLRDEARYDGLAALTEAIARDVGDAHRWFGAHAAERRQTTRDRI
;
A
#
# COMPACT_ATOMS: atom_id res chain seq x y z
N MET A 1 -18.22 40.34 13.81
CA MET A 1 -18.01 38.93 14.17
C MET A 1 -18.71 38.06 13.12
N ARG A 2 -18.00 37.56 12.11
CA ARG A 2 -18.58 36.72 11.04
C ARG A 2 -18.47 35.26 11.46
N ILE A 3 -19.57 34.65 11.80
CA ILE A 3 -19.67 33.22 11.99
C ILE A 3 -19.68 32.59 10.60
N GLY A 4 -18.58 31.95 10.21
CA GLY A 4 -18.52 31.17 8.97
C GLY A 4 -19.48 29.98 9.00
N PRO A 5 -19.92 29.45 7.84
CA PRO A 5 -20.97 28.45 7.75
C PRO A 5 -20.53 27.12 8.37
N VAL A 6 -21.15 26.73 9.46
CA VAL A 6 -20.90 25.51 10.25
C VAL A 6 -21.42 24.23 9.56
N TRP A 7 -21.92 24.30 8.32
CA TRP A 7 -22.62 23.19 7.65
C TRP A 7 -22.05 22.83 6.26
N ALA A 8 -20.77 22.45 6.19
CA ALA A 8 -20.40 21.51 5.13
C ALA A 8 -20.86 20.12 5.61
N GLY A 9 -22.09 19.75 5.27
CA GLY A 9 -22.73 18.55 5.78
C GLY A 9 -21.93 17.27 5.54
N ALA A 10 -22.28 16.19 6.25
CA ALA A 10 -21.62 14.88 6.16
C ALA A 10 -21.39 14.40 4.71
N ALA A 11 -22.29 14.73 3.79
CA ALA A 11 -22.20 14.48 2.36
C ALA A 11 -21.02 15.21 1.69
N GLY A 12 -20.76 16.48 2.05
CA GLY A 12 -19.64 17.25 1.50
C GLY A 12 -18.27 16.70 1.95
N ARG A 13 -18.15 16.29 3.22
CA ARG A 13 -16.92 15.65 3.73
C ARG A 13 -16.65 14.31 3.06
N GLY A 14 -17.70 13.52 2.78
CA GLY A 14 -17.57 12.24 2.08
C GLY A 14 -17.05 12.42 0.65
N ARG A 15 -17.52 13.44 -0.05
CA ARG A 15 -17.07 13.80 -1.40
C ARG A 15 -15.62 14.25 -1.39
N ALA A 16 -15.24 15.20 -0.53
CA ALA A 16 -13.86 15.68 -0.43
C ALA A 16 -12.85 14.57 -0.12
N ARG A 17 -13.21 13.59 0.73
CA ARG A 17 -12.40 12.41 1.01
C ARG A 17 -12.16 11.56 -0.23
N ARG A 18 -13.23 11.29 -1.01
CA ARG A 18 -13.08 10.50 -2.25
C ARG A 18 -12.28 11.24 -3.30
N GLU A 19 -12.45 12.53 -3.44
CA GLU A 19 -11.68 13.37 -4.38
C GLU A 19 -10.18 13.37 -4.00
N ALA A 20 -9.84 13.54 -2.72
CA ALA A 20 -8.46 13.47 -2.25
C ALA A 20 -7.83 12.09 -2.52
N LEU A 21 -8.55 11.00 -2.25
CA LEU A 21 -8.09 9.64 -2.51
C LEU A 21 -7.90 9.37 -4.01
N ALA A 22 -8.85 9.78 -4.85
CA ALA A 22 -8.77 9.63 -6.30
C ALA A 22 -7.61 10.44 -6.91
N ALA A 23 -7.35 11.64 -6.37
CA ALA A 23 -6.21 12.45 -6.76
C ALA A 23 -4.86 11.92 -6.24
N GLY A 24 -4.85 10.96 -5.30
CA GLY A 24 -3.64 10.46 -4.66
C GLY A 24 -3.08 11.38 -3.58
N ASP A 25 -3.82 12.41 -3.15
CA ASP A 25 -3.42 13.26 -2.02
C ASP A 25 -3.69 12.55 -0.69
N MET A 26 -2.77 11.64 -0.32
CA MET A 26 -2.88 10.84 0.90
C MET A 26 -2.79 11.71 2.16
N ALA A 27 -2.07 12.83 2.10
CA ALA A 27 -1.95 13.76 3.23
C ALA A 27 -3.28 14.47 3.50
N LEU A 28 -3.94 14.99 2.47
CA LEU A 28 -5.27 15.59 2.60
C LEU A 28 -6.30 14.54 3.03
N ALA A 29 -6.27 13.36 2.41
CA ALA A 29 -7.15 12.26 2.77
C ALA A 29 -7.02 11.89 4.26
N ALA A 30 -5.79 11.79 4.78
CA ALA A 30 -5.53 11.50 6.19
C ALA A 30 -6.08 12.60 7.12
N ARG A 31 -5.87 13.89 6.78
CA ARG A 31 -6.45 15.01 7.54
C ARG A 31 -7.99 14.95 7.58
N LEU A 32 -8.62 14.70 6.44
CA LEU A 32 -10.09 14.61 6.33
C LEU A 32 -10.68 13.37 7.02
N LEU A 33 -9.90 12.29 7.14
CA LEU A 33 -10.29 11.04 7.81
C LEU A 33 -9.94 11.04 9.31
N GLY A 34 -9.02 11.89 9.76
CA GLY A 34 -8.42 11.86 11.09
C GLY A 34 -7.41 10.71 11.29
N ARG A 35 -7.09 9.96 10.24
CA ARG A 35 -6.14 8.84 10.22
C ARG A 35 -5.68 8.54 8.80
N PRO A 36 -4.56 7.85 8.57
CA PRO A 36 -4.20 7.37 7.25
C PRO A 36 -5.31 6.51 6.65
N TYR A 37 -5.52 6.64 5.34
CA TYR A 37 -6.44 5.75 4.63
C TYR A 37 -5.87 4.34 4.65
N SER A 38 -6.69 3.36 5.00
CA SER A 38 -6.24 1.98 5.15
C SER A 38 -7.23 0.98 4.56
N ILE A 39 -6.68 -0.13 4.08
CA ILE A 39 -7.42 -1.28 3.59
C ILE A 39 -7.04 -2.48 4.44
N SER A 40 -8.05 -3.23 4.91
CA SER A 40 -7.84 -4.47 5.64
C SER A 40 -8.31 -5.66 4.82
N GLY A 41 -7.56 -6.75 4.88
CA GLY A 41 -7.89 -7.97 4.17
C GLY A 41 -7.06 -9.15 4.65
N HIS A 42 -7.52 -10.36 4.30
CA HIS A 42 -6.74 -11.56 4.54
C HIS A 42 -5.65 -11.72 3.48
N VAL A 43 -4.46 -12.11 3.93
CA VAL A 43 -3.35 -12.46 3.03
C VAL A 43 -3.67 -13.80 2.36
N VAL A 44 -3.67 -13.79 1.04
CA VAL A 44 -3.93 -14.97 0.21
C VAL A 44 -2.72 -15.31 -0.65
N HIS A 45 -2.66 -16.54 -1.16
CA HIS A 45 -1.65 -16.93 -2.13
C HIS A 45 -1.83 -16.15 -3.44
N GLY A 46 -0.78 -15.45 -3.87
CA GLY A 46 -0.71 -14.82 -5.19
C GLY A 46 -0.19 -15.78 -6.26
N ARG A 47 -0.09 -15.28 -7.50
CA ARG A 47 0.48 -16.03 -8.65
C ARG A 47 2.01 -16.30 -8.52
N LYS A 48 2.63 -15.99 -7.37
CA LYS A 48 4.07 -16.21 -7.06
C LYS A 48 5.06 -15.55 -8.06
N LEU A 49 4.59 -14.64 -8.91
CA LEU A 49 5.44 -13.95 -9.91
C LEU A 49 6.53 -13.09 -9.24
N GLY A 50 6.25 -12.50 -8.08
CA GLY A 50 7.21 -11.67 -7.34
C GLY A 50 8.48 -12.41 -6.92
N ARG A 51 8.41 -13.72 -6.67
CA ARG A 51 9.59 -14.53 -6.29
C ARG A 51 10.55 -14.75 -7.45
N SER A 52 10.03 -14.83 -8.68
CA SER A 52 10.86 -15.00 -9.88
C SER A 52 11.46 -13.70 -10.37
N LEU A 53 10.90 -12.54 -9.99
CA LEU A 53 11.33 -11.21 -10.46
C LEU A 53 12.54 -10.66 -9.71
N GLY A 54 12.88 -11.18 -8.53
CA GLY A 54 14.00 -10.68 -7.72
C GLY A 54 15.13 -11.70 -7.51
N ALA A 55 15.05 -12.86 -8.15
CA ALA A 55 16.17 -13.81 -8.15
C ALA A 55 17.26 -13.25 -9.05
N SER A 56 18.31 -12.66 -8.44
CA SER A 56 19.54 -12.34 -9.15
C SER A 56 20.14 -13.63 -9.73
N ALA A 57 20.86 -13.54 -10.85
CA ALA A 57 21.52 -14.65 -11.52
C ALA A 57 22.48 -15.46 -10.62
N GLU A 58 22.78 -14.95 -9.43
CA GLU A 58 23.64 -15.56 -8.41
C GLU A 58 22.87 -16.32 -7.31
N GLY A 59 21.55 -16.49 -7.41
CA GLY A 59 20.76 -17.34 -6.50
C GLY A 59 20.63 -16.85 -5.06
N ARG A 60 21.05 -15.64 -4.73
CA ARG A 60 21.02 -15.06 -3.38
C ARG A 60 19.93 -14.00 -3.15
N GLY A 61 19.02 -13.80 -4.08
CA GLY A 61 17.92 -12.87 -3.90
C GLY A 61 16.64 -13.60 -3.47
N ASP A 62 16.12 -13.26 -2.32
CA ASP A 62 14.83 -13.75 -1.79
C ASP A 62 13.61 -13.24 -2.63
N GLY A 63 13.82 -12.73 -3.84
CA GLY A 63 12.80 -12.17 -4.72
C GLY A 63 11.95 -11.10 -4.01
N PHE A 64 11.10 -10.42 -4.74
CA PHE A 64 10.14 -9.51 -4.11
C PHE A 64 9.03 -10.33 -3.44
N ARG A 65 9.10 -10.48 -2.11
CA ARG A 65 8.01 -11.11 -1.33
C ARG A 65 6.80 -10.19 -1.32
N THR A 66 5.72 -10.60 -1.95
CA THR A 66 4.48 -9.83 -2.02
C THR A 66 3.38 -10.48 -1.21
N LEU A 67 2.65 -9.67 -0.46
CA LEU A 67 1.39 -10.03 0.18
C LEU A 67 0.27 -9.67 -0.78
N ASN A 68 -0.56 -10.65 -1.12
CA ASN A 68 -1.77 -10.41 -1.90
C ASN A 68 -2.94 -10.35 -0.94
N LEU A 69 -3.68 -9.25 -0.91
CA LEU A 69 -4.80 -9.06 0.00
C LEU A 69 -6.13 -9.30 -0.71
N ARG A 70 -6.95 -10.15 -0.10
CA ARG A 70 -8.36 -10.30 -0.45
C ARG A 70 -9.20 -9.38 0.43
N PHE A 71 -9.99 -8.52 -0.20
CA PHE A 71 -10.93 -7.62 0.46
C PHE A 71 -12.20 -7.44 -0.38
N PRO A 72 -13.37 -7.11 0.22
CA PRO A 72 -14.67 -7.21 -0.43
C PRO A 72 -15.06 -6.01 -1.32
N HIS A 73 -14.13 -5.12 -1.66
CA HIS A 73 -14.45 -3.92 -2.45
C HIS A 73 -14.15 -4.13 -3.93
N HIS A 74 -15.10 -3.73 -4.79
CA HIS A 74 -14.98 -3.80 -6.26
C HIS A 74 -14.45 -2.51 -6.87
N HIS A 75 -14.55 -1.38 -6.17
CA HIS A 75 -14.12 -0.06 -6.63
C HIS A 75 -13.29 0.62 -5.54
N PRO A 76 -11.95 0.61 -5.63
CA PRO A 76 -11.11 1.30 -4.67
C PRO A 76 -11.24 2.81 -4.84
N ALA A 77 -11.25 3.54 -3.73
CA ALA A 77 -11.28 5.01 -3.76
C ALA A 77 -9.96 5.64 -4.24
N ALA A 78 -8.88 4.87 -4.21
CA ALA A 78 -7.56 5.24 -4.71
C ALA A 78 -7.02 4.12 -5.61
N THR A 79 -6.21 4.47 -6.59
CA THR A 79 -5.48 3.52 -7.46
C THR A 79 -4.06 4.01 -7.68
N GLY A 80 -3.13 3.09 -7.97
CA GLY A 80 -1.73 3.41 -8.23
C GLY A 80 -0.77 2.63 -7.34
N VAL A 81 0.46 3.11 -7.28
CA VAL A 81 1.54 2.56 -6.44
C VAL A 81 1.80 3.51 -5.27
N PHE A 82 1.90 2.94 -4.07
CA PHE A 82 1.92 3.71 -2.81
C PHE A 82 3.04 3.25 -1.89
N VAL A 83 3.59 4.20 -1.13
CA VAL A 83 4.31 3.91 0.11
C VAL A 83 3.28 3.50 1.15
N VAL A 84 3.51 2.37 1.82
CA VAL A 84 2.54 1.81 2.76
C VAL A 84 3.19 1.35 4.06
N GLN A 85 2.34 1.13 5.06
CA GLN A 85 2.70 0.49 6.31
C GLN A 85 1.74 -0.66 6.59
N VAL A 86 2.29 -1.85 6.86
CA VAL A 86 1.54 -3.08 7.08
C VAL A 86 1.47 -3.41 8.56
N HIS A 87 0.27 -3.54 9.09
CA HIS A 87 -0.01 -3.93 10.48
C HIS A 87 -0.62 -5.33 10.53
N GLY A 88 -0.49 -6.00 11.67
CA GLY A 88 -1.14 -7.30 11.90
C GLY A 88 -0.25 -8.53 11.67
N LEU A 89 1.05 -8.34 11.47
CA LEU A 89 2.01 -9.43 11.27
C LEU A 89 2.78 -9.83 12.56
N GLY A 90 2.26 -9.46 13.73
CA GLY A 90 2.83 -9.88 15.02
C GLY A 90 4.14 -9.15 15.33
N GLY A 91 4.11 -7.83 15.41
CA GLY A 91 5.25 -6.97 15.72
C GLY A 91 5.01 -5.53 15.26
N PRO A 92 6.03 -4.70 15.20
CA PRO A 92 5.91 -3.34 14.70
C PRO A 92 5.42 -3.35 13.25
N PRO A 93 4.74 -2.27 12.80
CA PRO A 93 4.30 -2.17 11.42
C PRO A 93 5.47 -2.23 10.44
N LEU A 94 5.32 -2.97 9.35
CA LEU A 94 6.36 -3.14 8.34
C LEU A 94 6.23 -2.08 7.23
N PRO A 95 7.33 -1.41 6.86
CA PRO A 95 7.36 -0.53 5.70
C PRO A 95 7.20 -1.33 4.41
N GLY A 96 6.55 -0.75 3.41
CA GLY A 96 6.32 -1.43 2.14
C GLY A 96 5.97 -0.51 0.99
N VAL A 97 5.89 -1.11 -0.20
CA VAL A 97 5.33 -0.55 -1.42
C VAL A 97 4.12 -1.39 -1.80
N ALA A 98 3.03 -0.76 -2.19
CA ALA A 98 1.84 -1.47 -2.62
C ALA A 98 1.32 -0.98 -3.97
N SER A 99 0.90 -1.90 -4.82
CA SER A 99 0.08 -1.64 -6.01
C SER A 99 -1.38 -1.92 -5.67
N LEU A 100 -2.23 -0.95 -5.93
CA LEU A 100 -3.68 -1.02 -5.74
C LEU A 100 -4.37 -0.71 -7.07
N GLY A 101 -4.98 -1.71 -7.67
CA GLY A 101 -5.64 -1.57 -8.95
C GLY A 101 -6.64 -2.65 -9.29
N VAL A 102 -7.20 -2.55 -10.49
CA VAL A 102 -8.17 -3.51 -11.00
C VAL A 102 -7.49 -4.41 -12.03
N ARG A 103 -7.55 -5.74 -11.83
CA ARG A 103 -7.01 -6.68 -12.82
C ARG A 103 -7.83 -6.68 -14.10
N PRO A 104 -7.18 -6.51 -15.29
CA PRO A 104 -7.86 -6.57 -16.57
C PRO A 104 -8.08 -8.00 -17.12
N THR A 105 -7.73 -9.06 -16.36
CA THR A 105 -7.80 -10.45 -16.84
C THR A 105 -9.22 -10.99 -16.83
N ILE A 106 -9.57 -11.82 -17.84
CA ILE A 106 -10.90 -12.37 -18.06
C ILE A 106 -11.40 -13.18 -16.86
N GLU A 107 -10.52 -13.90 -16.17
CA GLU A 107 -10.85 -14.72 -14.99
C GLU A 107 -11.07 -13.90 -13.72
N ASP A 108 -10.46 -12.71 -13.61
CA ASP A 108 -10.53 -11.82 -12.46
C ASP A 108 -11.13 -10.45 -12.84
N ALA A 109 -11.88 -10.37 -13.95
CA ALA A 109 -12.41 -9.11 -14.48
C ALA A 109 -13.16 -8.31 -13.40
N GLY A 110 -12.64 -7.11 -13.11
CA GLY A 110 -13.23 -6.19 -12.14
C GLY A 110 -12.84 -6.45 -10.67
N ARG A 111 -11.99 -7.43 -10.35
CA ARG A 111 -11.48 -7.60 -8.98
C ARG A 111 -10.39 -6.59 -8.67
N VAL A 112 -10.55 -5.90 -7.57
CA VAL A 112 -9.51 -5.04 -7.01
C VAL A 112 -8.46 -5.94 -6.35
N LEU A 113 -7.20 -5.68 -6.67
CA LEU A 113 -6.05 -6.34 -6.07
C LEU A 113 -5.22 -5.32 -5.31
N LEU A 114 -4.83 -5.68 -4.10
CA LEU A 114 -3.81 -4.98 -3.34
C LEU A 114 -2.63 -5.95 -3.15
N GLU A 115 -1.55 -5.68 -3.86
CA GLU A 115 -0.28 -6.39 -3.73
C GLU A 115 0.70 -5.53 -2.96
N VAL A 116 1.28 -6.05 -1.88
CA VAL A 116 2.20 -5.31 -1.02
C VAL A 116 3.53 -6.02 -0.98
N HIS A 117 4.60 -5.32 -1.34
CA HIS A 117 5.98 -5.72 -1.10
C HIS A 117 6.48 -5.07 0.19
N CYS A 118 6.79 -5.88 1.22
CA CYS A 118 7.42 -5.39 2.43
C CYS A 118 8.92 -5.16 2.17
N LEU A 119 9.41 -3.94 2.48
CA LEU A 119 10.82 -3.58 2.30
C LEU A 119 11.75 -4.37 3.20
N GLU A 120 11.26 -4.76 4.36
CA GLU A 120 11.93 -5.60 5.33
C GLU A 120 11.01 -6.77 5.68
N TRP A 121 11.51 -8.01 5.56
CA TRP A 121 10.75 -9.19 5.93
C TRP A 121 11.32 -9.80 7.20
N PRO A 122 10.57 -9.84 8.30
CA PRO A 122 11.07 -10.39 9.56
C PRO A 122 11.26 -11.91 9.47
N GLU A 123 12.42 -12.41 9.84
CA GLU A 123 12.74 -13.85 9.84
C GLU A 123 11.73 -14.70 10.61
N ARG A 124 11.18 -14.15 11.73
CA ARG A 124 10.15 -14.80 12.55
C ARG A 124 8.89 -15.21 11.79
N LEU A 125 8.61 -14.59 10.65
CA LEU A 125 7.45 -14.92 9.81
C LEU A 125 7.73 -16.09 8.87
N GLY A 126 9.00 -16.43 8.64
CA GLY A 126 9.36 -17.44 7.65
C GLY A 126 8.75 -17.16 6.27
N ALA A 127 8.62 -18.17 5.45
CA ALA A 127 8.08 -18.03 4.10
C ALA A 127 6.56 -17.91 4.05
N GLU A 128 5.86 -18.53 4.99
CA GLU A 128 4.39 -18.74 4.97
C GLU A 128 3.66 -18.02 6.12
N GLY A 129 4.40 -17.41 7.05
CA GLY A 129 3.84 -16.89 8.30
C GLY A 129 2.88 -15.70 8.18
N ALA A 130 2.72 -15.13 6.99
CA ALA A 130 1.74 -14.07 6.75
C ALA A 130 0.41 -14.60 6.20
N TYR A 131 0.36 -15.81 5.63
CA TYR A 131 -0.86 -16.33 5.01
C TYR A 131 -2.01 -16.50 6.01
N ALA A 132 -3.21 -16.30 5.52
CA ALA A 132 -4.47 -16.28 6.27
C ALA A 132 -4.55 -15.22 7.38
N LYS A 133 -3.48 -14.46 7.67
CA LYS A 133 -3.56 -13.37 8.64
C LYS A 133 -4.39 -12.21 8.10
N LEU A 134 -5.18 -11.62 8.98
CA LEU A 134 -5.84 -10.35 8.72
C LEU A 134 -4.82 -9.22 8.93
N VAL A 135 -4.53 -8.49 7.88
CA VAL A 135 -3.61 -7.34 7.92
C VAL A 135 -4.34 -6.06 7.56
N ARG A 136 -3.81 -4.95 8.05
CA ARG A 136 -4.23 -3.60 7.67
C ARG A 136 -3.07 -2.90 6.99
N VAL A 137 -3.30 -2.41 5.78
CA VAL A 137 -2.34 -1.65 4.99
C VAL A 137 -2.73 -0.19 4.99
N GLU A 138 -1.90 0.67 5.56
CA GLU A 138 -2.07 2.12 5.56
C GLU A 138 -1.34 2.70 4.33
N LEU A 139 -2.07 3.45 3.48
CA LEU A 139 -1.52 4.14 2.33
C LEU A 139 -1.03 5.52 2.77
N LEU A 140 0.27 5.77 2.69
CA LEU A 140 0.92 6.95 3.25
C LEU A 140 1.22 8.01 2.19
N HIS A 141 1.67 7.58 1.02
CA HIS A 141 2.06 8.47 -0.08
C HIS A 141 1.89 7.75 -1.41
N LYS A 142 1.38 8.46 -2.43
CA LYS A 142 1.28 7.92 -3.78
C LYS A 142 2.60 8.19 -4.52
N LEU A 143 3.22 7.13 -5.03
CA LEU A 143 4.44 7.23 -5.83
C LEU A 143 4.11 7.54 -7.29
N ARG A 144 3.14 6.82 -7.87
CA ARG A 144 2.75 6.96 -9.27
C ARG A 144 1.42 6.27 -9.57
N ASP A 145 0.89 6.48 -10.75
CA ASP A 145 -0.20 5.69 -11.29
C ASP A 145 0.26 4.30 -11.71
N GLU A 146 -0.68 3.36 -11.86
CA GLU A 146 -0.40 2.06 -12.45
C GLU A 146 0.05 2.22 -13.90
N ALA A 147 0.98 1.38 -14.32
CA ALA A 147 1.48 1.34 -15.68
C ALA A 147 1.49 -0.10 -16.20
N ARG A 148 1.38 -0.27 -17.51
CA ARG A 148 1.63 -1.54 -18.20
C ARG A 148 3.09 -1.58 -18.63
N TYR A 149 3.67 -2.78 -18.58
CA TYR A 149 5.07 -2.99 -18.92
C TYR A 149 5.19 -4.04 -20.05
N ASP A 150 6.04 -3.76 -21.01
CA ASP A 150 6.34 -4.65 -22.12
C ASP A 150 7.42 -5.67 -21.73
N GLY A 151 7.09 -6.49 -20.72
CA GLY A 151 7.95 -7.58 -20.28
C GLY A 151 8.45 -7.48 -18.86
N LEU A 152 9.08 -8.58 -18.39
CA LEU A 152 9.51 -8.76 -17.00
C LEU A 152 10.64 -7.80 -16.61
N ALA A 153 11.56 -7.49 -17.53
CA ALA A 153 12.70 -6.60 -17.26
C ALA A 153 12.20 -5.18 -16.89
N ALA A 154 11.33 -4.59 -17.72
CA ALA A 154 10.76 -3.27 -17.47
C ALA A 154 9.93 -3.22 -16.17
N LEU A 155 9.19 -4.29 -15.88
CA LEU A 155 8.45 -4.43 -14.61
C LEU A 155 9.41 -4.49 -13.42
N THR A 156 10.47 -5.29 -13.49
CA THR A 156 11.47 -5.43 -12.42
C THR A 156 12.17 -4.09 -12.13
N GLU A 157 12.56 -3.37 -13.16
CA GLU A 157 13.15 -2.03 -13.00
C GLU A 157 12.19 -1.03 -12.36
N ALA A 158 10.90 -1.07 -12.76
CA ALA A 158 9.88 -0.21 -12.16
C ALA A 158 9.71 -0.52 -10.66
N ILE A 159 9.62 -1.80 -10.29
CA ILE A 159 9.53 -2.21 -8.88
C ILE A 159 10.77 -1.74 -8.11
N ALA A 160 11.97 -1.90 -8.66
CA ALA A 160 13.20 -1.45 -8.02
C ALA A 160 13.22 0.07 -7.80
N ARG A 161 12.71 0.86 -8.76
CA ARG A 161 12.55 2.32 -8.59
C ARG A 161 11.56 2.64 -7.47
N ASP A 162 10.39 2.00 -7.46
CA ASP A 162 9.36 2.20 -6.44
C ASP A 162 9.88 1.88 -5.03
N VAL A 163 10.66 0.81 -4.88
CA VAL A 163 11.33 0.44 -3.62
C VAL A 163 12.33 1.51 -3.20
N GLY A 164 13.15 2.01 -4.13
CA GLY A 164 14.10 3.09 -3.86
C GLY A 164 13.40 4.39 -3.42
N ASP A 165 12.29 4.74 -4.09
CA ASP A 165 11.48 5.92 -3.74
C ASP A 165 10.86 5.77 -2.34
N ALA A 166 10.37 4.57 -2.02
CA ALA A 166 9.82 4.29 -0.70
C ALA A 166 10.88 4.40 0.41
N HIS A 167 12.09 3.87 0.20
CA HIS A 167 13.18 4.05 1.15
C HIS A 167 13.51 5.52 1.39
N ARG A 168 13.57 6.33 0.31
CA ARG A 168 13.80 7.79 0.43
C ARG A 168 12.68 8.47 1.21
N TRP A 169 11.44 8.11 0.91
CA TRP A 169 10.28 8.66 1.61
C TRP A 169 10.30 8.33 3.11
N PHE A 170 10.55 7.07 3.48
CA PHE A 170 10.66 6.66 4.88
C PHE A 170 11.82 7.34 5.60
N GLY A 171 12.97 7.51 4.94
CA GLY A 171 14.12 8.22 5.49
C GLY A 171 13.78 9.68 5.82
N ALA A 172 13.14 10.39 4.89
CA ALA A 172 12.73 11.78 5.09
C ALA A 172 11.69 11.97 6.21
N HIS A 173 10.80 11.00 6.41
CA HIS A 173 9.70 11.08 7.39
C HIS A 173 9.95 10.29 8.68
N ALA A 174 11.18 9.83 8.91
CA ALA A 174 11.52 9.01 10.09
C ALA A 174 11.31 9.74 11.41
N ALA A 175 11.60 11.04 11.46
CA ALA A 175 11.46 11.87 12.66
C ALA A 175 9.98 12.08 13.05
N GLU A 176 9.13 12.44 12.10
CA GLU A 176 7.70 12.67 12.30
C GLU A 176 6.97 11.41 12.81
N ARG A 177 7.37 10.25 12.34
CA ARG A 177 6.77 8.96 12.70
C ARG A 177 7.10 8.53 14.12
N ARG A 178 8.29 8.86 14.62
CA ARG A 178 8.67 8.58 16.03
C ARG A 178 7.82 9.39 17.00
N GLN A 179 7.49 10.62 16.64
CA GLN A 179 6.63 11.48 17.45
C GLN A 179 5.21 10.91 17.56
N THR A 180 4.60 10.54 16.41
CA THR A 180 3.23 10.00 16.36
C THR A 180 3.07 8.68 17.13
N THR A 181 4.13 7.88 17.25
CA THR A 181 4.10 6.63 18.02
C THR A 181 4.16 6.91 19.53
N ARG A 182 4.89 7.95 19.96
CA ARG A 182 4.96 8.35 21.37
C ARG A 182 3.65 8.92 21.90
N ASP A 183 2.93 9.68 21.06
CA ASP A 183 1.68 10.34 21.46
C ASP A 183 0.47 9.39 21.52
N ARG A 184 0.65 8.11 21.13
CA ARG A 184 -0.40 7.07 21.14
C ARG A 184 -0.24 6.01 22.24
N ILE A 185 0.79 6.13 23.09
CA ILE A 185 1.04 5.29 24.26
C ILE A 185 0.65 6.07 25.52
#